data_3f1399c532cc07ca33193183243bf8e5
#
_entry.id   3f1399c532cc07ca33193183243bf8e5
#
_cell.length_a   1.000
_cell.length_b   1.000
_cell.length_c   1.000
_cell.angle_alpha   90.00
_cell.angle_beta   90.00
_cell.angle_gamma   90.00
#
_symmetry.space_group_name_H-M   'P 1'
#
loop_
_entity.id
_entity.type
_entity.pdbx_description
1 polymer ?
#
loop_
_entity_poly.entity_id
_entity_poly.type
_entity_poly.pdbx_seq_one_letter_code
_entity_poly.pdbx_strand_id
1 'polypeptide(L)' 'MTPVTFYTKNNCPQCKGTKMLLESKKIEYTERNIDENEGYRLEAQATGFFNVPIIVPSPDSGIKSWSGFKPDELKKLI' A
#
# COMPACT_ATOMS: atom_id res chain seq x y z
N MET A 1 3.81 -11.66 -12.18
CA MET A 1 4.12 -11.10 -10.87
C MET A 1 2.86 -10.65 -10.17
N THR A 2 2.68 -11.02 -8.91
CA THR A 2 1.49 -10.62 -8.16
C THR A 2 1.61 -9.16 -7.74
N PRO A 3 0.62 -8.31 -8.03
CA PRO A 3 0.73 -6.91 -7.67
C PRO A 3 0.67 -6.68 -6.16
N VAL A 4 1.26 -5.56 -5.74
CA VAL A 4 1.21 -5.11 -4.35
C VAL A 4 -0.20 -4.57 -4.08
N THR A 5 -0.75 -4.84 -2.91
CA THR A 5 -1.99 -4.22 -2.48
C THR A 5 -1.67 -2.96 -1.68
N PHE A 6 -2.27 -1.85 -2.06
CA PHE A 6 -1.99 -0.54 -1.50
C PHE A 6 -3.31 0.09 -1.00
N TYR A 7 -3.44 0.23 0.32
CA TYR A 7 -4.62 0.86 0.92
C TYR A 7 -4.36 2.34 1.12
N THR A 8 -5.30 3.15 0.68
CA THR A 8 -5.18 4.61 0.70
C THR A 8 -6.50 5.21 1.22
N LYS A 9 -6.51 6.52 1.41
CA LYS A 9 -7.72 7.28 1.74
C LYS A 9 -7.67 8.63 1.03
N ASN A 10 -8.79 9.35 1.06
CA ASN A 10 -8.87 10.69 0.48
C ASN A 10 -8.01 11.65 1.32
N ASN A 11 -7.45 12.66 0.66
CA ASN A 11 -6.67 13.73 1.32
C ASN A 11 -5.50 13.20 2.15
N CYS A 12 -4.77 12.25 1.59
CA CYS A 12 -3.63 11.62 2.26
C CYS A 12 -2.34 11.94 1.48
N PRO A 13 -1.55 12.93 1.93
CA PRO A 13 -0.30 13.28 1.22
C PRO A 13 0.68 12.13 1.16
N GLN A 14 0.81 11.34 2.25
CA GLN A 14 1.72 10.20 2.28
C GLN A 14 1.27 9.11 1.31
N CYS A 15 -0.03 8.91 1.17
CA CYS A 15 -0.57 7.96 0.20
C CYS A 15 -0.23 8.38 -1.23
N LYS A 16 -0.36 9.68 -1.50
CA LYS A 16 -0.04 10.23 -2.81
C LYS A 16 1.45 10.04 -3.13
N GLY A 17 2.32 10.32 -2.16
CA GLY A 17 3.75 10.13 -2.33
C GLY A 17 4.11 8.66 -2.60
N THR A 18 3.48 7.74 -1.87
CA THR A 18 3.68 6.32 -2.06
C THR A 18 3.25 5.89 -3.47
N LYS A 19 2.09 6.37 -3.91
CA LYS A 19 1.57 6.06 -5.23
C LYS A 19 2.51 6.54 -6.33
N MET A 20 2.99 7.77 -6.21
CA MET A 20 3.92 8.33 -7.18
C MET A 20 5.19 7.52 -7.25
N LEU A 21 5.70 7.08 -6.11
CA LEU A 21 6.92 6.29 -6.07
C LEU A 21 6.73 4.91 -6.68
N LEU A 22 5.60 4.27 -6.40
CA LEU A 22 5.26 2.98 -7.02
C LEU A 22 5.20 3.10 -8.54
N GLU A 23 4.57 4.17 -9.04
CA GLU A 23 4.45 4.40 -10.47
C GLU A 23 5.79 4.72 -11.11
N SER A 24 6.63 5.53 -10.44
CA SER A 24 7.93 5.89 -10.97
C SER A 24 8.86 4.69 -11.11
N LYS A 25 8.70 3.70 -10.26
CA LYS A 25 9.50 2.47 -10.27
C LYS A 25 8.83 1.35 -11.05
N LYS A 26 7.68 1.63 -11.67
CA LYS A 26 6.92 0.68 -12.48
C LYS A 26 6.53 -0.58 -11.70
N ILE A 27 6.22 -0.40 -10.43
CA ILE A 27 5.74 -1.49 -9.57
C ILE A 27 4.24 -1.61 -9.77
N GLU A 28 3.77 -2.81 -10.10
CA GLU A 28 2.34 -3.07 -10.23
C GLU A 28 1.69 -3.05 -8.85
N TYR A 29 0.55 -2.38 -8.73
CA TYR A 29 -0.17 -2.34 -7.47
C TYR A 29 -1.67 -2.26 -7.71
N THR A 30 -2.43 -2.73 -6.73
CA THR A 30 -3.88 -2.58 -6.68
C THR A 30 -4.19 -1.57 -5.60
N GLU A 31 -4.75 -0.42 -5.99
CA GLU A 31 -5.10 0.64 -5.05
C GLU A 31 -6.50 0.39 -4.50
N ARG A 32 -6.64 0.45 -3.18
CA ARG A 32 -7.92 0.26 -2.50
C ARG A 32 -8.15 1.43 -1.55
N ASN A 33 -9.10 2.29 -1.91
CA ASN A 33 -9.42 3.49 -1.13
C ASN A 33 -10.42 3.13 -0.04
N ILE A 34 -10.00 3.24 1.22
CA ILE A 34 -10.83 2.84 2.36
C ILE A 34 -11.96 3.82 2.64
N ASP A 35 -11.89 5.04 2.13
CA ASP A 35 -12.98 6.01 2.28
C ASP A 35 -14.10 5.75 1.28
N GLU A 36 -13.82 5.07 0.19
CA GLU A 36 -14.80 4.82 -0.87
C GLU A 36 -15.44 3.43 -0.77
N ASN A 37 -14.87 2.54 0.04
CA ASN A 37 -15.36 1.17 0.14
C ASN A 37 -15.11 0.64 1.54
N GLU A 38 -16.20 0.33 2.26
CA GLU A 38 -16.10 -0.17 3.63
C GLU A 38 -15.43 -1.52 3.71
N GLY A 39 -15.61 -2.37 2.71
CA GLY A 39 -14.93 -3.65 2.66
C GLY A 39 -13.42 -3.49 2.65
N TYR A 40 -12.92 -2.48 1.94
CA TYR A 40 -11.49 -2.17 1.91
C TYR A 40 -11.01 -1.69 3.27
N ARG A 41 -11.83 -0.93 3.98
CA ARG A 41 -11.51 -0.47 5.33
C ARG A 41 -11.34 -1.67 6.27
N LEU A 42 -12.23 -2.63 6.19
CA LEU A 42 -12.16 -3.84 7.01
C LEU A 42 -10.92 -4.67 6.67
N GLU A 43 -10.58 -4.78 5.39
CA GLU A 43 -9.37 -5.46 4.95
C GLU A 43 -8.13 -4.78 5.53
N ALA A 44 -8.10 -3.46 5.47
CA ALA A 44 -6.97 -2.70 5.99
C ALA A 44 -6.81 -2.90 7.49
N GLN A 45 -7.91 -2.89 8.25
CA GLN A 45 -7.88 -3.13 9.68
C GLN A 45 -7.39 -4.54 10.01
N ALA A 46 -7.72 -5.51 9.17
CA ALA A 46 -7.29 -6.89 9.36
C ALA A 46 -5.78 -7.06 9.24
N THR A 47 -5.08 -6.11 8.61
CA THR A 47 -3.61 -6.16 8.52
C THR A 47 -2.94 -5.87 9.85
N GLY A 48 -3.68 -5.29 10.81
CA GLY A 48 -3.13 -4.85 12.09
C GLY A 48 -2.61 -3.43 12.09
N PHE A 49 -2.60 -2.76 10.94
CA PHE A 49 -2.20 -1.36 10.82
C PHE A 49 -3.43 -0.47 10.77
N PHE A 50 -3.33 0.71 11.36
CA PHE A 50 -4.46 1.64 11.43
C PHE A 50 -4.24 2.95 10.68
N ASN A 51 -3.03 3.18 10.21
CA ASN A 51 -2.67 4.40 9.48
C ASN A 51 -2.33 4.08 8.03
N VAL A 52 -3.03 4.71 7.10
CA VAL A 52 -2.68 4.59 5.68
C VAL A 52 -1.52 5.53 5.36
N PRO A 53 -0.73 5.27 4.34
CA PRO A 53 -0.83 4.15 3.40
C PRO A 53 -0.42 2.82 4.03
N ILE A 54 -1.09 1.76 3.64
CA ILE A 54 -0.74 0.40 4.06
C ILE A 54 -0.34 -0.38 2.82
N ILE A 55 0.84 -0.95 2.85
CA ILE A 55 1.38 -1.70 1.71
C ILE A 55 1.45 -3.18 2.09
N VAL A 56 0.79 -4.00 1.28
CA VAL A 56 0.81 -5.46 1.47
C VAL A 56 1.44 -6.07 0.24
N PRO A 57 2.73 -6.40 0.30
CA PRO A 57 3.41 -7.05 -0.83
C PRO A 57 2.84 -8.43 -1.10
N SER A 58 3.12 -8.96 -2.29
CA SER A 58 2.73 -10.31 -2.66
C SER A 58 3.29 -11.31 -1.63
N PRO A 59 2.51 -12.35 -1.26
CA PRO A 59 3.02 -13.39 -0.36
C PRO A 59 4.29 -14.08 -0.88
N ASP A 60 4.45 -14.12 -2.19
CA ASP A 60 5.62 -14.76 -2.82
C ASP A 60 6.89 -13.93 -2.67
N SER A 61 6.78 -12.64 -2.36
CA SER A 61 7.93 -11.74 -2.29
C SER A 61 8.77 -11.95 -1.03
N GLY A 62 8.19 -12.49 0.03
CA GLY A 62 8.86 -12.62 1.31
C GLY A 62 9.03 -11.28 2.05
N ILE A 63 8.45 -10.20 1.53
CA ILE A 63 8.54 -8.88 2.12
C ILE A 63 7.35 -8.66 3.04
N LYS A 64 7.62 -8.14 4.24
CA LYS A 64 6.57 -7.89 5.23
C LYS A 64 5.76 -6.64 4.89
N SER A 65 4.49 -6.64 5.25
CA SER A 65 3.62 -5.47 5.12
C SER A 65 4.09 -4.35 6.04
N TRP A 66 3.80 -3.10 5.64
CA TRP A 66 4.12 -1.95 6.48
C TRP A 66 3.06 -0.87 6.32
N SER A 67 3.12 0.12 7.20
CA SER A 67 2.24 1.29 7.20
C SER A 67 3.09 2.54 7.15
N GLY A 68 2.61 3.57 6.47
CA GLY A 68 3.28 4.85 6.34
C GLY A 68 4.15 4.93 5.09
N PHE A 69 4.64 6.15 4.82
CA PHE A 69 5.51 6.40 3.67
C PHE A 69 6.94 6.01 4.02
N LYS A 70 7.39 4.88 3.51
CA LYS A 70 8.72 4.34 3.79
C LYS A 70 9.44 4.01 2.49
N PRO A 71 10.16 4.97 1.91
CA PRO A 71 10.87 4.74 0.65
C PRO A 71 11.84 3.57 0.71
N ASP A 72 12.49 3.35 1.86
CA ASP A 72 13.42 2.23 2.02
C ASP A 72 12.74 0.88 1.86
N GLU A 73 11.52 0.76 2.37
CA GLU A 73 10.75 -0.48 2.20
C GLU A 73 10.30 -0.65 0.74
N LEU A 74 9.96 0.46 0.09
CA LEU A 74 9.55 0.43 -1.31
C LEU A 74 10.68 -0.07 -2.23
N LYS A 75 11.93 0.22 -1.88
CA LYS A 75 13.08 -0.24 -2.65
C LYS A 75 13.17 -1.76 -2.68
N LYS A 76 12.64 -2.45 -1.66
CA LYS A 76 12.68 -3.91 -1.59
C LYS A 76 11.74 -4.56 -2.61
N LEU A 77 10.83 -3.78 -3.18
CA LEU A 77 9.87 -4.28 -4.16
C LEU A 77 10.42 -4.32 -5.59
N ILE A 78 11.60 -3.79 -5.78
CA ILE A 78 12.22 -3.73 -7.10
C ILE A 78 13.01 -5.00 -7.37
#